data_2e4996f6a83924ea4c71a24d3c48e715
#
_entry.id   2e4996f6a83924ea4c71a24d3c48e715
#
_cell.length_a   1.000
_cell.length_b   1.000
_cell.length_c   1.000
_cell.angle_alpha   90.00
_cell.angle_beta   90.00
_cell.angle_gamma   90.00
#
_symmetry.space_group_name_H-M   'P 1'
#
loop_
_entity.id
_entity.type
_entity.pdbx_description
1 polymer ?
#
loop_
_entity_poly.entity_id
_entity_poly.type
_entity_poly.pdbx_seq_one_letter_code
_entity_poly.pdbx_strand_id
1 'polypeptide(L)'
;LSLHDALPISLVMFPYPSGDLHMGHMRVYTISDVISRQRRMQGFNVLNPMGWDAFGLPAEQFALKTGVHPAITTFKAIDNFRAQLKTLGLSYDWSLEFATCDPSYYKWTQFIFLKLYEKGLVYQTEMPVNWCPALKTVLANEEVKDGKYVETGDPVERRMMKQWMLKIT
;
A
#
# COMPACT_ATOMS: atom_id res chain seq x y z
N LEU A 1 0.78 -6.69 30.04
CA LEU A 1 1.36 -5.38 29.70
C LEU A 1 0.42 -4.30 30.23
N SER A 2 0.92 -3.46 31.13
CA SER A 2 0.20 -2.30 31.64
C SER A 2 -0.04 -1.31 30.50
N LEU A 3 -1.16 -0.55 30.53
CA LEU A 3 -1.38 0.57 29.61
C LEU A 3 -0.29 1.65 29.72
N HIS A 4 0.49 1.66 30.82
CA HIS A 4 1.66 2.51 30.99
C HIS A 4 2.89 2.03 30.20
N ASP A 5 2.88 0.77 29.75
CA ASP A 5 3.86 0.22 28.80
C ASP A 5 3.40 0.39 27.35
N ALA A 6 2.32 1.16 27.12
CA ALA A 6 1.81 1.46 25.79
C ALA A 6 2.91 2.15 24.98
N LEU A 7 3.39 1.42 23.99
CA LEU A 7 4.43 1.83 23.07
C LEU A 7 3.97 3.06 22.28
N PRO A 8 4.72 4.16 22.27
CA PRO A 8 4.56 5.09 21.16
C PRO A 8 4.80 4.32 19.87
N ILE A 9 3.80 4.31 19.00
CA ILE A 9 3.90 3.70 17.67
C ILE A 9 4.31 4.81 16.70
N SER A 10 5.46 4.64 16.05
CA SER A 10 5.89 5.50 14.98
C SER A 10 5.57 4.81 13.64
N LEU A 11 4.45 5.18 13.04
CA LEU A 11 4.05 4.69 11.73
C LEU A 11 4.19 5.79 10.70
N VAL A 12 4.92 5.49 9.64
CA VAL A 12 4.97 6.30 8.43
C VAL A 12 4.26 5.57 7.31
N MET A 13 3.88 6.30 6.29
CA MET A 13 3.35 5.71 5.07
C MET A 13 4.39 4.75 4.48
N PHE A 14 4.01 3.47 4.36
CA PHE A 14 4.88 2.45 3.80
C PHE A 14 5.13 2.71 2.32
N PRO A 15 6.36 2.48 1.82
CA PRO A 15 6.65 2.67 0.41
C PRO A 15 5.98 1.60 -0.44
N TYR A 16 5.53 2.01 -1.61
CA TYR A 16 5.16 1.08 -2.66
C TYR A 16 6.45 0.60 -3.37
N PRO A 17 6.74 -0.71 -3.37
CA PRO A 17 8.03 -1.22 -3.86
C PRO A 17 8.06 -1.25 -5.40
N SER A 18 8.38 -0.13 -6.01
CA SER A 18 8.63 -0.01 -7.45
C SER A 18 9.77 0.96 -7.72
N GLY A 19 10.72 0.55 -8.56
CA GLY A 19 11.91 1.35 -8.88
C GLY A 19 12.88 1.50 -7.72
N ASP A 20 13.32 2.73 -7.45
CA ASP A 20 14.26 3.10 -6.40
C ASP A 20 13.65 4.10 -5.43
N LEU A 21 14.23 4.19 -4.22
CA LEU A 21 13.89 5.26 -3.29
C LEU A 21 14.29 6.63 -3.88
N HIS A 22 13.48 7.63 -3.58
CA HIS A 22 13.73 9.01 -3.99
C HIS A 22 13.70 9.95 -2.78
N MET A 23 14.07 11.23 -3.01
CA MET A 23 14.17 12.23 -1.93
C MET A 23 12.88 12.42 -1.13
N GLY A 24 11.72 12.17 -1.71
CA GLY A 24 10.45 12.20 -0.99
C GLY A 24 10.38 11.15 0.12
N HIS A 25 10.82 9.92 -0.15
CA HIS A 25 10.95 8.85 0.84
C HIS A 25 11.94 9.24 1.94
N MET A 26 13.13 9.73 1.55
CA MET A 26 14.15 10.21 2.50
C MET A 26 13.59 11.22 3.48
N ARG A 27 12.89 12.24 2.98
CA ARG A 27 12.32 13.31 3.80
C ARG A 27 11.36 12.77 4.86
N VAL A 28 10.41 11.92 4.45
CA VAL A 28 9.39 11.38 5.35
C VAL A 28 10.01 10.46 6.39
N TYR A 29 10.88 9.54 5.98
CA TYR A 29 11.47 8.53 6.86
C TYR A 29 12.48 9.12 7.83
N THR A 30 13.27 10.09 7.40
CA THR A 30 14.22 10.77 8.31
C THR A 30 13.50 11.56 9.41
N ILE A 31 12.42 12.28 9.09
CA ILE A 31 11.67 13.04 10.11
C ILE A 31 11.09 12.10 11.17
N SER A 32 10.46 11.00 10.75
CA SER A 32 9.88 10.03 11.69
C SER A 32 10.96 9.31 12.50
N ASP A 33 12.11 9.04 11.89
CA ASP A 33 13.23 8.41 12.59
C ASP A 33 13.81 9.31 13.69
N VAL A 34 13.94 10.61 13.44
CA VAL A 34 14.36 11.59 14.47
C VAL A 34 13.41 11.57 15.66
N ILE A 35 12.10 11.55 15.41
CA ILE A 35 11.09 11.48 16.48
C ILE A 35 11.21 10.14 17.23
N SER A 36 11.36 9.03 16.53
CA SER A 36 11.51 7.71 17.15
C SER A 36 12.75 7.62 18.02
N ARG A 37 13.89 8.16 17.57
CA ARG A 37 15.13 8.22 18.34
C ARG A 37 14.98 9.12 19.57
N GLN A 38 14.39 10.29 19.42
CA GLN A 38 14.13 11.19 20.54
C GLN A 38 13.29 10.50 21.61
N ARG A 39 12.22 9.81 21.26
CA ARG A 39 11.38 9.09 22.20
C ARG A 39 12.13 7.97 22.92
N ARG A 40 12.96 7.19 22.20
CA ARG A 40 13.81 6.18 22.82
C ARG A 40 14.81 6.80 23.81
N MET A 41 15.42 7.93 23.48
CA MET A 41 16.30 8.66 24.39
C MET A 41 15.59 9.18 25.64
N GLN A 42 14.28 9.41 25.57
CA GLN A 42 13.42 9.76 26.72
C GLN A 42 12.96 8.54 27.53
N GLY A 43 13.42 7.33 27.20
CA GLY A 43 13.09 6.10 27.91
C GLY A 43 11.83 5.38 27.42
N PHE A 44 11.21 5.83 26.30
CA PHE A 44 10.06 5.13 25.74
C PHE A 44 10.49 3.90 24.93
N ASN A 45 9.71 2.84 25.03
CA ASN A 45 9.82 1.68 24.14
C ASN A 45 9.04 1.95 22.86
N VAL A 46 9.72 2.32 21.76
CA VAL A 46 9.09 2.78 20.52
C VAL A 46 8.98 1.65 19.53
N LEU A 47 7.75 1.33 19.10
CA LEU A 47 7.48 0.44 17.98
C LEU A 47 7.61 1.25 16.67
N ASN A 48 8.62 0.92 15.86
CA ASN A 48 8.90 1.56 14.57
C ASN A 48 9.15 0.50 13.49
N PRO A 49 8.11 -0.19 13.00
CA PRO A 49 8.26 -1.23 11.99
C PRO A 49 8.41 -0.64 10.58
N MET A 50 8.94 -1.43 9.66
CA MET A 50 8.87 -1.17 8.22
C MET A 50 7.85 -2.11 7.57
N GLY A 51 6.98 -1.55 6.76
CA GLY A 51 6.06 -2.30 5.91
C GLY A 51 6.25 -1.98 4.43
N TRP A 52 5.79 -2.89 3.56
CA TRP A 52 5.78 -2.71 2.11
C TRP A 52 4.34 -2.71 1.63
N ASP A 53 3.90 -1.60 1.03
CA ASP A 53 2.59 -1.52 0.39
C ASP A 53 2.71 -2.20 -0.98
N ALA A 54 2.43 -3.51 -1.01
CA ALA A 54 2.89 -4.40 -2.08
C ALA A 54 1.77 -4.92 -3.00
N PHE A 55 0.54 -4.50 -2.82
CA PHE A 55 -0.55 -4.69 -3.77
C PHE A 55 -0.73 -3.45 -4.63
N GLY A 56 -1.14 -3.64 -5.90
CA GLY A 56 -1.57 -2.52 -6.69
C GLY A 56 -1.40 -2.66 -8.19
N LEU A 57 -2.10 -1.80 -8.90
CA LEU A 57 -2.16 -1.74 -10.35
C LEU A 57 -0.78 -1.57 -11.03
N PRO A 58 0.18 -0.80 -10.52
CA PRO A 58 1.50 -0.66 -11.15
C PRO A 58 2.24 -1.99 -11.31
N ALA A 59 2.20 -2.86 -10.30
CA ALA A 59 2.83 -4.18 -10.38
C ALA A 59 2.15 -5.08 -11.41
N GLU A 60 0.82 -5.03 -11.49
CA GLU A 60 0.02 -5.78 -12.45
C GLU A 60 0.26 -5.30 -13.88
N GLN A 61 0.28 -3.99 -14.11
CA GLN A 61 0.58 -3.40 -15.42
C GLN A 61 2.00 -3.72 -15.87
N PHE A 62 2.98 -3.69 -14.97
CA PHE A 62 4.34 -4.10 -15.29
C PHE A 62 4.40 -5.58 -15.69
N ALA A 63 3.65 -6.45 -15.00
CA ALA A 63 3.55 -7.86 -15.35
C ALA A 63 2.94 -8.07 -16.76
N LEU A 64 1.89 -7.33 -17.10
CA LEU A 64 1.27 -7.38 -18.43
C LEU A 64 2.23 -6.96 -19.54
N LYS A 65 3.06 -5.92 -19.28
CA LYS A 65 4.04 -5.41 -20.24
C LYS A 65 5.24 -6.33 -20.44
N THR A 66 5.69 -6.99 -19.38
CA THR A 66 6.97 -7.73 -19.36
C THR A 66 6.80 -9.24 -19.40
N GLY A 67 5.61 -9.76 -19.12
CA GLY A 67 5.36 -11.19 -18.93
C GLY A 67 5.94 -11.77 -17.63
N VAL A 68 6.46 -10.92 -16.72
CA VAL A 68 7.05 -11.35 -15.46
C VAL A 68 6.00 -11.30 -14.35
N HIS A 69 5.87 -12.38 -13.59
CA HIS A 69 4.88 -12.47 -12.51
C HIS A 69 5.09 -11.38 -11.45
N PRO A 70 4.01 -10.69 -10.98
CA PRO A 70 4.13 -9.56 -10.06
C PRO A 70 4.92 -9.87 -8.79
N ALA A 71 4.79 -11.07 -8.23
CA ALA A 71 5.53 -11.46 -7.03
C ALA A 71 7.05 -11.36 -7.23
N ILE A 72 7.57 -11.74 -8.41
CA ILE A 72 9.03 -11.71 -8.67
C ILE A 72 9.53 -10.28 -8.63
N THR A 73 8.87 -9.38 -9.33
CA THR A 73 9.27 -7.98 -9.41
C THR A 73 9.07 -7.24 -8.10
N THR A 74 7.98 -7.52 -7.39
CA THR A 74 7.66 -6.90 -6.10
C THR A 74 8.69 -7.28 -5.03
N PHE A 75 8.99 -8.57 -4.87
CA PHE A 75 9.99 -8.97 -3.87
C PHE A 75 11.40 -8.50 -4.21
N LYS A 76 11.76 -8.47 -5.49
CA LYS A 76 13.04 -7.87 -5.92
C LYS A 76 13.11 -6.37 -5.58
N ALA A 77 12.03 -5.62 -5.76
CA ALA A 77 11.95 -4.22 -5.40
C ALA A 77 12.01 -4.01 -3.88
N ILE A 78 11.35 -4.87 -3.09
CA ILE A 78 11.45 -4.88 -1.62
C ILE A 78 12.90 -5.06 -1.18
N ASP A 79 13.63 -6.02 -1.74
CA ASP A 79 15.04 -6.27 -1.40
C ASP A 79 15.92 -5.06 -1.71
N ASN A 80 15.70 -4.42 -2.86
CA ASN A 80 16.38 -3.19 -3.23
C ASN A 80 16.10 -2.05 -2.25
N PHE A 81 14.84 -1.78 -1.94
CA PHE A 81 14.42 -0.74 -0.99
C PHE A 81 14.97 -1.00 0.41
N ARG A 82 14.93 -2.26 0.86
CA ARG A 82 15.50 -2.65 2.15
C ARG A 82 16.99 -2.36 2.22
N ALA A 83 17.73 -2.69 1.17
CA ALA A 83 19.15 -2.40 1.08
C ALA A 83 19.43 -0.90 1.13
N GLN A 84 18.70 -0.11 0.35
CA GLN A 84 18.81 1.36 0.33
C GLN A 84 18.46 1.97 1.71
N LEU A 85 17.36 1.57 2.35
CA LEU A 85 16.97 2.08 3.67
C LEU A 85 17.99 1.74 4.76
N LYS A 86 18.59 0.55 4.71
CA LYS A 86 19.65 0.16 5.66
C LYS A 86 20.89 1.01 5.53
N THR A 87 21.25 1.49 4.34
CA THR A 87 22.40 2.39 4.16
C THR A 87 22.17 3.76 4.82
N LEU A 88 20.92 4.18 5.00
CA LEU A 88 20.57 5.42 5.67
C LEU A 88 20.68 5.35 7.20
N GLY A 89 20.86 4.17 7.76
CA GLY A 89 20.95 3.95 9.20
C GLY A 89 19.69 4.30 9.98
N LEU A 90 18.51 4.22 9.37
CA LEU A 90 17.23 4.46 10.02
C LEU A 90 16.95 3.41 11.09
N SER A 91 16.33 3.81 12.20
CA SER A 91 16.15 2.98 13.39
C SER A 91 14.89 2.13 13.36
N TYR A 92 14.56 1.57 12.19
CA TYR A 92 13.47 0.60 12.06
C TYR A 92 13.76 -0.70 12.78
N ASP A 93 12.73 -1.30 13.35
CA ASP A 93 12.78 -2.67 13.84
C ASP A 93 12.56 -3.64 12.67
N TRP A 94 13.65 -4.07 12.06
CA TRP A 94 13.63 -4.99 10.91
C TRP A 94 13.11 -6.40 11.26
N SER A 95 13.02 -6.74 12.55
CA SER A 95 12.41 -8.02 12.97
C SER A 95 10.88 -8.01 12.81
N LEU A 96 10.29 -6.82 12.73
CA LEU A 96 8.86 -6.58 12.53
C LEU A 96 8.53 -6.14 11.11
N GLU A 97 9.43 -6.38 10.16
CA GLU A 97 9.20 -6.12 8.74
C GLU A 97 8.06 -7.01 8.19
N PHE A 98 7.21 -6.43 7.35
CA PHE A 98 6.13 -7.16 6.69
C PHE A 98 5.79 -6.60 5.31
N ALA A 99 5.11 -7.39 4.48
CA ALA A 99 4.54 -6.96 3.21
C ALA A 99 3.01 -7.12 3.23
N THR A 100 2.28 -6.14 2.70
CA THR A 100 0.82 -6.20 2.67
C THR A 100 0.28 -7.32 1.78
N CYS A 101 1.09 -7.80 0.83
CA CYS A 101 0.79 -8.95 -0.02
C CYS A 101 1.09 -10.31 0.62
N ASP A 102 1.64 -10.34 1.84
CA ASP A 102 1.86 -11.58 2.56
C ASP A 102 0.53 -12.16 3.09
N PRO A 103 0.25 -13.45 2.91
CA PRO A 103 -0.95 -14.08 3.46
C PRO A 103 -1.11 -13.90 4.97
N SER A 104 -0.02 -13.86 5.71
CA SER A 104 -0.03 -13.61 7.16
C SER A 104 -0.56 -12.21 7.50
N TYR A 105 -0.41 -11.24 6.60
CA TYR A 105 -0.91 -9.89 6.74
C TYR A 105 -2.33 -9.72 6.19
N TYR A 106 -2.57 -10.02 4.90
CA TYR A 106 -3.86 -9.72 4.28
C TYR A 106 -5.04 -10.55 4.79
N LYS A 107 -4.78 -11.67 5.48
CA LYS A 107 -5.84 -12.41 6.20
C LYS A 107 -6.63 -11.50 7.15
N TRP A 108 -5.96 -10.50 7.75
CA TRP A 108 -6.62 -9.55 8.65
C TRP A 108 -7.51 -8.56 7.89
N THR A 109 -7.11 -8.13 6.72
CA THR A 109 -7.94 -7.33 5.82
C THR A 109 -9.20 -8.12 5.41
N GLN A 110 -9.03 -9.40 5.06
CA GLN A 110 -10.15 -10.30 4.76
C GLN A 110 -11.07 -10.49 5.97
N PHE A 111 -10.50 -10.67 7.16
CA PHE A 111 -11.26 -10.78 8.40
C PHE A 111 -12.11 -9.53 8.68
N ILE A 112 -11.53 -8.34 8.53
CA ILE A 112 -12.24 -7.07 8.71
C ILE A 112 -13.36 -6.96 7.67
N PHE A 113 -13.10 -7.28 6.41
CA PHE A 113 -14.12 -7.30 5.35
C PHE A 113 -15.30 -8.19 5.73
N LEU A 114 -15.04 -9.41 6.19
CA LEU A 114 -16.08 -10.35 6.61
C LEU A 114 -16.90 -9.80 7.79
N LYS A 115 -16.24 -9.15 8.76
CA LYS A 115 -16.95 -8.53 9.90
C LYS A 115 -17.82 -7.36 9.48
N LEU A 116 -17.39 -6.58 8.51
CA LEU A 116 -18.21 -5.50 7.93
C LEU A 116 -19.39 -6.06 7.12
N TYR A 117 -19.15 -7.16 6.38
CA TYR A 117 -20.21 -7.85 5.64
C TYR A 117 -21.27 -8.43 6.59
N GLU A 118 -20.88 -9.11 7.65
CA GLU A 118 -21.80 -9.64 8.69
C GLU A 118 -22.69 -8.53 9.30
N LYS A 119 -22.17 -7.30 9.39
CA LYS A 119 -22.91 -6.13 9.89
C LYS A 119 -23.73 -5.40 8.82
N GLY A 120 -23.75 -5.89 7.58
CA GLY A 120 -24.46 -5.23 6.46
C GLY A 120 -23.84 -3.90 6.03
N LEU A 121 -22.58 -3.64 6.43
CA LEU A 121 -21.84 -2.44 6.03
C LEU A 121 -21.13 -2.62 4.68
N VAL A 122 -21.02 -3.85 4.19
CA VAL A 122 -20.50 -4.18 2.86
C VAL A 122 -21.60 -4.88 2.07
N TYR A 123 -21.81 -4.44 0.84
CA TYR A 123 -22.84 -4.99 -0.05
C TYR A 123 -22.41 -4.92 -1.51
N GLN A 124 -23.03 -5.71 -2.38
CA GLN A 124 -22.83 -5.62 -3.82
C GLN A 124 -23.94 -4.83 -4.49
N THR A 125 -23.58 -4.00 -5.44
CA THR A 125 -24.54 -3.30 -6.31
C THR A 125 -23.95 -3.09 -7.71
N GLU A 126 -24.81 -2.88 -8.69
CA GLU A 126 -24.39 -2.44 -10.01
C GLU A 126 -24.21 -0.94 -10.02
N MET A 127 -23.06 -0.46 -10.49
CA MET A 127 -22.78 0.95 -10.62
C MET A 127 -21.94 1.26 -11.84
N PRO A 128 -22.05 2.48 -12.39
CA PRO A 128 -21.24 2.87 -13.51
C PRO A 128 -19.77 3.07 -13.10
N VAL A 129 -18.87 2.37 -13.77
CA VAL A 129 -17.42 2.46 -13.58
C VAL A 129 -16.75 2.98 -14.85
N ASN A 130 -15.53 3.50 -14.70
CA ASN A 130 -14.68 3.87 -15.83
C ASN A 130 -13.88 2.65 -16.27
N TRP A 131 -14.34 1.96 -17.29
CA TRP A 131 -13.69 0.77 -17.84
C TRP A 131 -12.69 1.16 -18.95
N CYS A 132 -11.45 0.72 -18.83
CA CYS A 132 -10.44 0.85 -19.88
C CYS A 132 -10.27 -0.50 -20.59
N PRO A 133 -10.76 -0.66 -21.85
CA PRO A 133 -10.66 -1.92 -22.58
C PRO A 133 -9.22 -2.33 -22.88
N ALA A 134 -8.33 -1.36 -23.11
CA ALA A 134 -6.91 -1.61 -23.40
C ALA A 134 -6.18 -2.23 -22.21
N LEU A 135 -6.48 -1.73 -21.00
CA LEU A 135 -5.88 -2.22 -19.75
C LEU A 135 -6.68 -3.34 -19.10
N LYS A 136 -7.92 -3.59 -19.57
CA LYS A 136 -8.86 -4.58 -18.98
C LYS A 136 -9.09 -4.35 -17.48
N THR A 137 -9.19 -3.09 -17.08
CA THR A 137 -9.36 -2.70 -15.66
C THR A 137 -10.29 -1.51 -15.51
N VAL A 138 -10.76 -1.30 -14.27
CA VAL A 138 -11.52 -0.12 -13.85
C VAL A 138 -10.53 0.95 -13.39
N LEU A 139 -10.77 2.20 -13.80
CA LEU A 139 -9.97 3.37 -13.44
C LEU A 139 -10.71 4.26 -12.45
N ALA A 140 -9.97 4.91 -11.56
CA ALA A 140 -10.49 5.97 -10.69
C ALA A 140 -10.90 7.20 -11.51
N ASN A 141 -11.73 8.07 -10.95
CA ASN A 141 -12.18 9.28 -11.66
C ASN A 141 -11.00 10.22 -11.98
N GLU A 142 -10.01 10.27 -11.10
CA GLU A 142 -8.80 11.09 -11.21
C GLU A 142 -7.88 10.63 -12.34
N GLU A 143 -8.00 9.38 -12.75
CA GLU A 143 -7.22 8.78 -13.83
C GLU A 143 -7.83 8.98 -15.20
N VAL A 144 -9.04 9.60 -15.27
CA VAL A 144 -9.77 9.80 -16.52
C VAL A 144 -9.95 11.29 -16.81
N LYS A 145 -9.46 11.72 -17.96
CA LYS A 145 -9.65 13.09 -18.47
C LYS A 145 -10.14 13.03 -19.92
N ASP A 146 -11.21 13.77 -20.19
CA ASP A 146 -11.81 13.87 -21.54
C ASP A 146 -12.15 12.49 -22.17
N GLY A 147 -12.62 11.54 -21.32
CA GLY A 147 -12.95 10.18 -21.74
C GLY A 147 -11.74 9.29 -22.06
N LYS A 148 -10.55 9.67 -21.63
CA LYS A 148 -9.30 8.95 -21.86
C LYS A 148 -8.53 8.75 -20.57
N TYR A 149 -7.77 7.66 -20.50
CA TYR A 149 -6.82 7.41 -19.44
C TYR A 149 -5.64 8.39 -19.52
N VAL A 150 -5.33 9.08 -18.44
CA VAL A 150 -4.36 10.20 -18.43
C VAL A 150 -2.93 9.79 -18.76
N GLU A 151 -2.54 8.54 -18.47
CA GLU A 151 -1.17 8.08 -18.70
C GLU A 151 -0.91 7.61 -20.13
N THR A 152 -1.88 6.92 -20.75
CA THR A 152 -1.68 6.29 -22.07
C THR A 152 -2.50 6.91 -23.18
N GLY A 153 -3.54 7.69 -22.83
CA GLY A 153 -4.47 8.26 -23.79
C GLY A 153 -5.50 7.27 -24.34
N ASP A 154 -5.55 6.06 -23.81
CA ASP A 154 -6.51 5.03 -24.23
C ASP A 154 -7.96 5.45 -23.91
N PRO A 155 -8.93 5.08 -24.76
CA PRO A 155 -10.33 5.39 -24.54
C PRO A 155 -10.88 4.66 -23.31
N VAL A 156 -11.73 5.37 -22.57
CA VAL A 156 -12.40 4.87 -21.36
C VAL A 156 -13.91 4.88 -21.58
N GLU A 157 -14.55 3.78 -21.23
CA GLU A 157 -16.00 3.59 -21.38
C GLU A 157 -16.70 3.64 -20.03
N ARG A 158 -17.88 4.26 -19.95
CA ARG A 158 -18.77 4.11 -18.79
C ARG A 158 -19.50 2.78 -18.90
N ARG A 159 -19.29 1.88 -17.96
CA ARG A 159 -19.85 0.52 -17.97
C ARG A 159 -20.50 0.20 -16.65
N MET A 160 -21.71 -0.40 -16.67
CA MET A 160 -22.33 -0.93 -15.46
C MET A 160 -21.64 -2.23 -15.07
N MET A 161 -21.17 -2.31 -13.85
CA MET A 161 -20.51 -3.50 -13.31
C MET A 161 -20.88 -3.70 -11.84
N LYS A 162 -20.97 -4.97 -11.42
CA LYS A 162 -21.12 -5.32 -10.01
C LYS A 162 -19.88 -4.90 -9.25
N GLN A 163 -20.07 -4.10 -8.21
CA GLN A 163 -19.00 -3.62 -7.33
C GLN A 163 -19.37 -3.89 -5.88
N TRP A 164 -18.35 -4.13 -5.08
CA TRP A 164 -18.47 -4.11 -3.63
C TRP A 164 -18.46 -2.66 -3.13
N MET A 165 -19.44 -2.35 -2.32
CA MET A 165 -19.59 -1.04 -1.71
C MET A 165 -19.46 -1.13 -0.21
N LEU A 166 -18.79 -0.14 0.38
CA LEU A 166 -18.62 0.00 1.82
C LEU A 166 -19.37 1.23 2.30
N LYS A 167 -20.28 1.05 3.26
CA LYS A 167 -20.99 2.15 3.92
C LYS A 167 -20.06 2.78 4.95
N ILE A 168 -19.42 3.88 4.60
CA ILE A 168 -18.52 4.62 5.49
C ILE A 168 -19.13 5.91 6.05
N THR A 169 -20.29 6.29 5.56
CA THR A 169 -21.12 7.43 6.02
C THR A 169 -22.59 7.06 6.05
#